data_af8bf0e809ccef17c6f05a278e11827a
#
_entry.id   af8bf0e809ccef17c6f05a278e11827a
#
_cell.length_a   1.000
_cell.length_b   1.000
_cell.length_c   1.000
_cell.angle_alpha   90.00
_cell.angle_beta   90.00
_cell.angle_gamma   90.00
#
_symmetry.space_group_name_H-M   'P 1'
#
loop_
_entity.id
_entity.type
_entity.pdbx_description
1 polymer ?
#
loop_
_entity_poly.entity_id
_entity_poly.type
_entity_poly.pdbx_seq_one_letter_code
_entity_poly.pdbx_strand_id
1 'polypeptide(L)'
;DYPVFKDKAIVIKPNSTNFGLGITIFKNAFSLAEYRQGLEIAFKHDGKVLVEEFAHGKEYRFFVIDNQAVAILNREPANVLGDGVMSIRELVAVKNQDPLRGSGYVTPLEKIKLGEVEEMFLHQQNLTFDSIPELEQKVYLRENSNVSTGGDSIDYTDVMPKAYKRIAVKAAASVGALICGVDMIIRNIKNPYPENNYALIEL
;
A
#
# COMPACT_ATOMS: atom_id res chain seq x y z
N ASP A 1 14.58 -16.31 -13.86
CA ASP A 1 13.55 -16.57 -12.84
C ASP A 1 12.11 -16.60 -13.38
N TYR A 2 11.87 -16.05 -14.61
CA TYR A 2 10.53 -16.03 -15.22
C TYR A 2 9.77 -17.37 -15.14
N PRO A 3 10.37 -18.55 -15.43
CA PRO A 3 9.66 -19.83 -15.35
C PRO A 3 9.09 -20.15 -13.97
N VAL A 4 9.69 -19.60 -12.90
CA VAL A 4 9.26 -19.83 -11.51
C VAL A 4 8.04 -18.98 -11.16
N PHE A 5 7.89 -17.82 -11.81
CA PHE A 5 6.92 -16.79 -11.47
C PHE A 5 5.77 -16.63 -12.47
N LYS A 6 5.88 -17.17 -13.69
CA LYS A 6 4.95 -16.93 -14.80
C LYS A 6 3.46 -17.18 -14.50
N ASP A 7 3.18 -18.09 -13.57
CA ASP A 7 1.82 -18.49 -13.20
C ASP A 7 1.40 -17.94 -11.81
N LYS A 8 2.17 -16.98 -11.26
CA LYS A 8 1.93 -16.39 -9.95
C LYS A 8 1.68 -14.89 -10.05
N ALA A 9 0.91 -14.35 -9.13
CA ALA A 9 0.90 -12.91 -8.92
C ALA A 9 2.23 -12.50 -8.28
N ILE A 10 2.88 -11.46 -8.80
CA ILE A 10 4.22 -11.03 -8.36
C ILE A 10 4.34 -9.53 -8.23
N VAL A 11 5.34 -9.13 -7.45
CA VAL A 11 5.84 -7.75 -7.36
C VAL A 11 7.30 -7.74 -7.80
N ILE A 12 7.64 -6.83 -8.70
CA ILE A 12 9.03 -6.52 -9.08
C ILE A 12 9.33 -5.14 -8.51
N LYS A 13 10.38 -5.04 -7.70
CA LYS A 13 10.73 -3.77 -7.04
C LYS A 13 12.25 -3.58 -6.94
N PRO A 14 12.73 -2.32 -7.01
CA PRO A 14 14.12 -2.00 -6.63
C PRO A 14 14.36 -2.37 -5.17
N ASN A 15 15.59 -2.74 -4.82
CA ASN A 15 15.93 -3.18 -3.46
C ASN A 15 15.99 -2.01 -2.46
N SER A 16 16.36 -0.80 -2.89
CA SER A 16 16.72 0.31 -1.99
C SER A 16 16.04 1.63 -2.38
N THR A 17 14.78 1.58 -2.85
CA THR A 17 14.02 2.80 -3.19
C THR A 17 12.90 3.06 -2.20
N ASN A 18 12.50 4.35 -2.11
CA ASN A 18 11.40 4.80 -1.28
C ASN A 18 10.18 5.20 -2.15
N PHE A 19 9.02 5.36 -1.53
CA PHE A 19 7.79 5.90 -2.15
C PHE A 19 7.22 5.09 -3.31
N GLY A 20 7.58 3.80 -3.43
CA GLY A 20 7.05 2.93 -4.48
C GLY A 20 7.64 3.18 -5.88
N LEU A 21 8.78 3.88 -5.97
CA LEU A 21 9.46 4.14 -7.25
C LEU A 21 9.97 2.83 -7.87
N GLY A 22 9.66 2.62 -9.14
CA GLY A 22 10.14 1.46 -9.90
C GLY A 22 9.43 0.15 -9.59
N ILE A 23 8.34 0.17 -8.82
CA ILE A 23 7.55 -1.03 -8.51
C ILE A 23 6.61 -1.36 -9.68
N THR A 24 6.61 -2.64 -10.08
CA THR A 24 5.64 -3.21 -11.01
C THR A 24 4.92 -4.37 -10.35
N ILE A 25 3.60 -4.41 -10.45
CA ILE A 25 2.76 -5.46 -9.85
C ILE A 25 2.00 -6.20 -10.95
N PHE A 26 2.13 -7.51 -10.99
CA PHE A 26 1.36 -8.41 -11.84
C PHE A 26 0.42 -9.24 -10.96
N LYS A 27 -0.87 -8.93 -10.98
CA LYS A 27 -1.90 -9.67 -10.22
C LYS A 27 -2.45 -10.87 -11.00
N ASN A 28 -2.27 -10.88 -12.31
CA ASN A 28 -2.72 -11.91 -13.24
C ASN A 28 -1.54 -12.46 -14.04
N ALA A 29 -1.79 -13.43 -14.90
CA ALA A 29 -0.80 -13.97 -15.81
C ALA A 29 -0.17 -12.85 -16.66
N PHE A 30 1.12 -12.92 -16.86
CA PHE A 30 1.93 -11.94 -17.62
C PHE A 30 2.88 -12.67 -18.58
N SER A 31 3.22 -12.00 -19.66
CA SER A 31 4.15 -12.50 -20.67
C SER A 31 5.61 -12.28 -20.24
N LEU A 32 6.54 -12.99 -20.91
CA LEU A 32 7.98 -12.74 -20.73
C LEU A 32 8.37 -11.31 -21.11
N ALA A 33 7.69 -10.69 -22.09
CA ALA A 33 7.96 -9.32 -22.50
C ALA A 33 7.59 -8.33 -21.38
N GLU A 34 6.41 -8.48 -20.78
CA GLU A 34 5.96 -7.66 -19.64
C GLU A 34 6.86 -7.86 -18.41
N TYR A 35 7.27 -9.09 -18.13
CA TYR A 35 8.22 -9.39 -17.06
C TYR A 35 9.55 -8.64 -17.26
N ARG A 36 10.11 -8.67 -18.48
CA ARG A 36 11.33 -7.93 -18.82
C ARG A 36 11.15 -6.44 -18.66
N GLN A 37 10.03 -5.89 -19.12
CA GLN A 37 9.70 -4.47 -18.97
C GLN A 37 9.63 -4.08 -17.48
N GLY A 38 9.01 -4.89 -16.62
CA GLY A 38 8.97 -4.67 -15.17
C GLY A 38 10.38 -4.66 -14.57
N LEU A 39 11.26 -5.58 -14.96
CA LEU A 39 12.65 -5.57 -14.53
C LEU A 39 13.42 -4.33 -15.01
N GLU A 40 13.24 -3.91 -16.26
CA GLU A 40 13.87 -2.70 -16.81
C GLU A 40 13.44 -1.45 -16.07
N ILE A 41 12.15 -1.35 -15.70
CA ILE A 41 11.63 -0.24 -14.88
C ILE A 41 12.33 -0.23 -13.52
N ALA A 42 12.42 -1.37 -12.85
CA ALA A 42 13.04 -1.47 -11.54
C ALA A 42 14.56 -1.19 -11.59
N PHE A 43 15.27 -1.71 -12.58
CA PHE A 43 16.72 -1.50 -12.76
C PHE A 43 17.11 -0.05 -13.11
N LYS A 44 16.17 0.80 -13.55
CA LYS A 44 16.42 2.23 -13.69
C LYS A 44 16.65 2.94 -12.36
N HIS A 45 16.20 2.33 -11.26
CA HIS A 45 16.21 2.93 -9.93
C HIS A 45 17.22 2.29 -8.98
N ASP A 46 17.59 1.03 -9.21
CA ASP A 46 18.57 0.31 -8.37
C ASP A 46 19.29 -0.77 -9.18
N GLY A 47 20.55 -1.02 -8.88
CA GLY A 47 21.32 -2.13 -9.44
C GLY A 47 20.92 -3.51 -8.93
N LYS A 48 20.08 -3.57 -7.88
CA LYS A 48 19.49 -4.81 -7.35
C LYS A 48 17.98 -4.73 -7.41
N VAL A 49 17.35 -5.81 -7.90
CA VAL A 49 15.90 -5.90 -8.03
C VAL A 49 15.41 -7.14 -7.31
N LEU A 50 14.33 -7.00 -6.55
CA LEU A 50 13.62 -8.08 -5.91
C LEU A 50 12.41 -8.48 -6.76
N VAL A 51 12.19 -9.79 -6.89
CA VAL A 51 10.97 -10.37 -7.45
C VAL A 51 10.35 -11.25 -6.38
N GLU A 52 9.18 -10.88 -5.93
CA GLU A 52 8.49 -11.52 -4.81
C GLU A 52 7.09 -11.95 -5.22
N GLU A 53 6.53 -12.95 -4.55
CA GLU A 53 5.12 -13.30 -4.71
C GLU A 53 4.25 -12.16 -4.14
N PHE A 54 3.21 -11.78 -4.88
CA PHE A 54 2.27 -10.75 -4.44
C PHE A 54 1.45 -11.24 -3.24
N ALA A 55 1.53 -10.53 -2.14
CA ALA A 55 0.73 -10.81 -0.96
C ALA A 55 -0.65 -10.15 -1.06
N HIS A 56 -1.72 -10.95 -1.03
CA HIS A 56 -3.08 -10.45 -1.03
C HIS A 56 -3.53 -10.07 0.38
N GLY A 57 -4.18 -8.93 0.55
CA GLY A 57 -4.73 -8.49 1.81
C GLY A 57 -4.67 -6.98 2.00
N LYS A 58 -4.91 -6.56 3.23
CA LYS A 58 -4.77 -5.16 3.65
C LYS A 58 -3.41 -4.97 4.31
N GLU A 59 -2.79 -3.83 4.06
CA GLU A 59 -1.51 -3.47 4.63
C GLU A 59 -1.69 -2.83 6.00
N TYR A 60 -0.92 -3.34 6.98
CA TYR A 60 -0.89 -2.83 8.34
C TYR A 60 0.55 -2.52 8.74
N ARG A 61 0.79 -1.30 9.21
CA ARG A 61 2.04 -0.91 9.85
C ARG A 61 1.91 -1.05 11.34
N PHE A 62 2.74 -1.90 11.93
CA PHE A 62 2.89 -2.07 13.37
C PHE A 62 4.06 -1.23 13.83
N PHE A 63 3.82 -0.29 14.74
CA PHE A 63 4.88 0.44 15.40
C PHE A 63 5.25 -0.31 16.67
N VAL A 64 6.44 -0.90 16.68
CA VAL A 64 6.97 -1.73 17.77
C VAL A 64 7.99 -0.92 18.56
N ILE A 65 7.82 -0.87 19.86
CA ILE A 65 8.79 -0.33 20.80
C ILE A 65 9.09 -1.43 21.82
N ASP A 66 10.35 -1.82 21.91
CA ASP A 66 10.83 -2.93 22.75
C ASP A 66 10.01 -4.21 22.48
N ASN A 67 9.23 -4.67 23.43
CA ASN A 67 8.44 -5.91 23.34
C ASN A 67 6.95 -5.66 23.08
N GLN A 68 6.56 -4.47 22.59
CA GLN A 68 5.16 -4.09 22.41
C GLN A 68 4.90 -3.46 21.05
N ALA A 69 3.82 -3.92 20.39
CA ALA A 69 3.22 -3.20 19.26
C ALA A 69 2.30 -2.10 19.84
N VAL A 70 2.81 -0.88 19.92
CA VAL A 70 2.18 0.25 20.61
C VAL A 70 1.14 0.98 19.76
N ALA A 71 1.28 0.93 18.44
CA ALA A 71 0.32 1.48 17.49
C ALA A 71 0.25 0.61 16.24
N ILE A 72 -0.93 0.52 15.64
CA ILE A 72 -1.14 -0.26 14.41
C ILE A 72 -2.06 0.54 13.50
N LEU A 73 -1.58 0.82 12.30
CA LEU A 73 -2.32 1.57 11.29
C LEU A 73 -2.61 0.66 10.09
N ASN A 74 -3.86 0.62 9.65
CA ASN A 74 -4.18 0.15 8.32
C ASN A 74 -3.89 1.28 7.34
N ARG A 75 -2.99 1.05 6.39
CA ARG A 75 -2.65 2.00 5.34
C ARG A 75 -3.50 1.68 4.10
N GLU A 76 -4.29 2.65 3.68
CA GLU A 76 -5.07 2.55 2.43
C GLU A 76 -4.50 3.50 1.38
N PRO A 77 -4.44 3.08 0.10
CA PRO A 77 -4.07 3.99 -0.98
C PRO A 77 -4.96 5.23 -1.02
N ALA A 78 -4.45 6.31 -1.61
CA ALA A 78 -5.24 7.50 -1.87
C ALA A 78 -6.55 7.13 -2.57
N ASN A 79 -7.67 7.56 -2.02
CA ASN A 79 -9.00 7.16 -2.48
C ASN A 79 -10.03 8.26 -2.20
N VAL A 80 -11.16 8.17 -2.88
CA VAL A 80 -12.38 8.92 -2.56
C VAL A 80 -13.57 7.98 -2.46
N LEU A 81 -14.59 8.39 -1.73
CA LEU A 81 -15.87 7.68 -1.66
C LEU A 81 -16.91 8.48 -2.44
N GLY A 82 -17.53 7.85 -3.44
CA GLY A 82 -18.57 8.45 -4.26
C GLY A 82 -19.81 8.81 -3.45
N ASP A 83 -20.41 9.92 -3.80
CA ASP A 83 -21.70 10.39 -3.26
C ASP A 83 -22.81 10.41 -4.33
N GLY A 84 -22.48 10.01 -5.56
CA GLY A 84 -23.40 10.01 -6.70
C GLY A 84 -23.65 11.39 -7.32
N VAL A 85 -22.96 12.44 -6.87
CA VAL A 85 -23.19 13.86 -7.27
C VAL A 85 -21.88 14.54 -7.68
N MET A 86 -20.86 14.48 -6.83
CA MET A 86 -19.57 15.16 -7.06
C MET A 86 -18.65 14.34 -7.95
N SER A 87 -17.89 15.05 -8.79
CA SER A 87 -16.77 14.45 -9.53
C SER A 87 -15.64 14.00 -8.59
N ILE A 88 -14.78 13.11 -9.06
CA ILE A 88 -13.59 12.68 -8.32
C ILE A 88 -12.75 13.87 -7.90
N ARG A 89 -12.59 14.88 -8.77
CA ARG A 89 -11.87 16.13 -8.47
C ARG A 89 -12.46 16.87 -7.27
N GLU A 90 -13.79 17.02 -7.25
CA GLU A 90 -14.49 17.69 -6.16
C GLU A 90 -14.42 16.89 -4.85
N LEU A 91 -14.59 15.56 -4.92
CA LEU A 91 -14.44 14.67 -3.78
C LEU A 91 -13.03 14.75 -3.17
N VAL A 92 -11.98 14.82 -4.00
CA VAL A 92 -10.61 15.03 -3.53
C VAL A 92 -10.46 16.39 -2.87
N ALA A 93 -11.04 17.45 -3.46
CA ALA A 93 -10.99 18.79 -2.87
C ALA A 93 -11.65 18.81 -1.47
N VAL A 94 -12.80 18.17 -1.31
CA VAL A 94 -13.47 18.02 -0.02
C VAL A 94 -12.61 17.21 0.95
N LYS A 95 -12.10 16.05 0.54
CA LYS A 95 -11.27 15.20 1.40
C LYS A 95 -9.99 15.89 1.85
N ASN A 96 -9.42 16.76 1.02
CA ASN A 96 -8.22 17.54 1.34
C ASN A 96 -8.48 18.71 2.31
N GLN A 97 -9.75 18.98 2.68
CA GLN A 97 -10.10 19.96 3.73
C GLN A 97 -9.98 19.36 5.14
N ASP A 98 -9.82 18.05 5.28
CA ASP A 98 -9.55 17.41 6.56
C ASP A 98 -8.34 18.07 7.23
N PRO A 99 -8.46 18.59 8.47
CA PRO A 99 -7.37 19.25 9.18
C PRO A 99 -6.16 18.34 9.43
N LEU A 100 -6.34 17.04 9.37
CA LEU A 100 -5.24 16.06 9.45
C LEU A 100 -4.43 15.96 8.14
N ARG A 101 -4.89 16.58 7.03
CA ARG A 101 -4.21 16.58 5.75
C ARG A 101 -3.52 17.91 5.46
N GLY A 102 -2.24 17.85 5.20
CA GLY A 102 -1.40 19.01 4.85
C GLY A 102 -0.46 18.74 3.70
N SER A 103 0.55 19.57 3.58
CA SER A 103 1.62 19.40 2.60
C SER A 103 2.96 19.59 3.27
N GLY A 104 3.97 18.80 2.88
CA GLY A 104 5.32 18.92 3.41
C GLY A 104 5.50 18.28 4.78
N TYR A 105 4.74 17.26 5.11
CA TYR A 105 4.85 16.46 6.34
C TYR A 105 4.62 17.25 7.63
N VAL A 106 3.86 18.35 7.57
CA VAL A 106 3.50 19.16 8.77
C VAL A 106 2.26 18.64 9.48
N THR A 107 1.53 17.72 8.85
CA THR A 107 0.34 17.05 9.38
C THR A 107 0.50 15.53 9.24
N PRO A 108 -0.28 14.72 9.97
CA PRO A 108 -0.17 13.27 9.90
C PRO A 108 -0.39 12.66 8.52
N LEU A 109 -1.24 13.30 7.69
CA LEU A 109 -1.56 12.84 6.33
C LEU A 109 -1.16 13.92 5.31
N GLU A 110 -0.65 13.48 4.17
CA GLU A 110 -0.43 14.36 3.02
C GLU A 110 -1.72 14.54 2.22
N LYS A 111 -1.86 15.72 1.58
CA LYS A 111 -2.96 15.97 0.64
C LYS A 111 -2.85 15.08 -0.58
N ILE A 112 -3.99 14.61 -1.05
CA ILE A 112 -4.10 13.90 -2.32
C ILE A 112 -3.79 14.89 -3.43
N LYS A 113 -2.84 14.56 -4.30
CA LYS A 113 -2.51 15.33 -5.51
C LYS A 113 -3.27 14.75 -6.69
N LEU A 114 -3.63 15.60 -7.64
CA LEU A 114 -4.22 15.20 -8.91
C LEU A 114 -3.19 15.48 -10.01
N GLY A 115 -2.33 14.51 -10.25
CA GLY A 115 -1.27 14.56 -11.25
C GLY A 115 -1.38 13.43 -12.28
N GLU A 116 -0.38 13.32 -13.14
CA GLU A 116 -0.33 12.32 -14.22
C GLU A 116 -0.44 10.88 -13.72
N VAL A 117 0.11 10.58 -12.52
CA VAL A 117 0.07 9.23 -11.94
C VAL A 117 -1.35 8.85 -11.54
N GLU A 118 -2.07 9.76 -10.90
CA GLU A 118 -3.46 9.56 -10.51
C GLU A 118 -4.37 9.50 -11.75
N GLU A 119 -4.13 10.34 -12.75
CA GLU A 119 -4.85 10.31 -14.01
C GLU A 119 -4.69 8.97 -14.73
N MET A 120 -3.45 8.50 -14.87
CA MET A 120 -3.16 7.20 -15.48
C MET A 120 -3.82 6.05 -14.72
N PHE A 121 -3.81 6.08 -13.39
CA PHE A 121 -4.42 5.06 -12.55
C PHE A 121 -5.96 5.05 -12.65
N LEU A 122 -6.59 6.22 -12.79
CA LEU A 122 -8.02 6.36 -13.08
C LEU A 122 -8.36 5.82 -14.48
N HIS A 123 -7.55 6.12 -15.49
CA HIS A 123 -7.77 5.59 -16.85
C HIS A 123 -7.76 4.07 -16.90
N GLN A 124 -6.92 3.39 -16.11
CA GLN A 124 -6.95 1.92 -16.00
C GLN A 124 -8.27 1.38 -15.43
N GLN A 125 -9.00 2.21 -14.69
CA GLN A 125 -10.33 1.91 -14.14
C GLN A 125 -11.47 2.41 -15.04
N ASN A 126 -11.17 2.93 -16.25
CA ASN A 126 -12.10 3.61 -17.17
C ASN A 126 -12.76 4.86 -16.54
N LEU A 127 -12.02 5.58 -15.69
CA LEU A 127 -12.45 6.80 -15.01
C LEU A 127 -11.54 7.97 -15.39
N THR A 128 -12.03 9.18 -15.16
CA THR A 128 -11.29 10.44 -15.26
C THR A 128 -11.51 11.26 -14.00
N PHE A 129 -10.79 12.37 -13.82
CA PHE A 129 -11.04 13.27 -12.69
C PHE A 129 -12.46 13.86 -12.67
N ASP A 130 -13.11 13.93 -13.82
CA ASP A 130 -14.46 14.50 -13.97
C ASP A 130 -15.56 13.43 -13.92
N SER A 131 -15.20 12.16 -13.77
CA SER A 131 -16.16 11.07 -13.52
C SER A 131 -16.83 11.23 -12.17
N ILE A 132 -18.14 10.95 -12.12
CA ILE A 132 -18.96 10.96 -10.90
C ILE A 132 -19.14 9.52 -10.43
N PRO A 133 -18.46 9.10 -9.34
CA PRO A 133 -18.63 7.76 -8.81
C PRO A 133 -20.01 7.57 -8.18
N GLU A 134 -20.53 6.35 -8.27
CA GLU A 134 -21.80 5.99 -7.62
C GLU A 134 -21.72 6.20 -6.10
N LEU A 135 -22.89 6.32 -5.46
CA LEU A 135 -22.99 6.42 -4.01
C LEU A 135 -22.28 5.21 -3.34
N GLU A 136 -21.40 5.49 -2.37
CA GLU A 136 -20.56 4.52 -1.66
C GLU A 136 -19.52 3.77 -2.53
N GLN A 137 -19.40 4.10 -3.81
CA GLN A 137 -18.33 3.56 -4.64
C GLN A 137 -16.98 4.12 -4.17
N LYS A 138 -16.09 3.23 -3.70
CA LYS A 138 -14.71 3.62 -3.38
C LYS A 138 -13.87 3.61 -4.65
N VAL A 139 -13.29 4.76 -5.00
CA VAL A 139 -12.38 4.92 -6.15
C VAL A 139 -10.98 5.17 -5.61
N TYR A 140 -10.05 4.30 -5.98
CA TYR A 140 -8.64 4.46 -5.65
C TYR A 140 -7.95 5.34 -6.69
N LEU A 141 -7.02 6.18 -6.24
CA LEU A 141 -6.26 7.12 -7.06
C LEU A 141 -4.81 6.68 -7.26
N ARG A 142 -4.37 5.70 -6.47
CA ARG A 142 -3.04 5.07 -6.53
C ARG A 142 -3.10 3.60 -6.14
N GLU A 143 -2.09 2.86 -6.57
CA GLU A 143 -1.89 1.47 -6.15
C GLU A 143 -1.23 1.38 -4.77
N ASN A 144 -0.26 2.27 -4.47
CA ASN A 144 0.48 2.23 -3.22
C ASN A 144 -0.29 2.88 -2.07
N SER A 145 -0.12 2.34 -0.87
CA SER A 145 -0.79 2.77 0.36
C SER A 145 0.00 3.82 1.17
N ASN A 146 0.96 4.51 0.54
CA ASN A 146 1.80 5.48 1.22
C ASN A 146 1.02 6.73 1.62
N VAL A 147 1.10 7.09 2.90
CA VAL A 147 0.55 8.34 3.43
C VAL A 147 1.15 9.57 2.74
N SER A 148 2.44 9.52 2.38
CA SER A 148 3.16 10.57 1.65
C SER A 148 2.59 10.87 0.26
N THR A 149 1.76 9.99 -0.29
CA THR A 149 1.10 10.15 -1.59
C THR A 149 -0.41 10.38 -1.46
N GLY A 150 -0.88 10.76 -0.28
CA GLY A 150 -2.29 11.05 -0.01
C GLY A 150 -3.09 9.84 0.50
N GLY A 151 -2.43 8.73 0.83
CA GLY A 151 -3.08 7.57 1.44
C GLY A 151 -3.70 7.90 2.80
N ASP A 152 -4.59 7.02 3.25
CA ASP A 152 -5.22 7.08 4.57
C ASP A 152 -4.47 6.21 5.58
N SER A 153 -4.55 6.60 6.85
CA SER A 153 -4.13 5.79 7.99
C SER A 153 -5.28 5.64 8.95
N ILE A 154 -5.71 4.41 9.18
CA ILE A 154 -6.83 4.08 10.04
C ILE A 154 -6.28 3.32 11.25
N ASP A 155 -6.59 3.77 12.46
CA ASP A 155 -6.12 3.13 13.69
C ASP A 155 -6.79 1.76 13.89
N TYR A 156 -5.98 0.74 13.99
CA TYR A 156 -6.36 -0.65 14.25
C TYR A 156 -5.74 -1.19 15.55
N THR A 157 -5.17 -0.33 16.38
CA THR A 157 -4.41 -0.73 17.56
C THR A 157 -5.22 -1.62 18.48
N ASP A 158 -6.45 -1.24 18.82
CA ASP A 158 -7.26 -1.98 19.78
C ASP A 158 -7.93 -3.23 19.16
N VAL A 159 -8.28 -3.17 17.88
CA VAL A 159 -9.02 -4.25 17.20
C VAL A 159 -8.12 -5.32 16.61
N MET A 160 -6.80 -5.07 16.50
CA MET A 160 -5.85 -6.04 15.96
C MET A 160 -5.66 -7.23 16.91
N PRO A 161 -5.86 -8.48 16.43
CA PRO A 161 -5.66 -9.66 17.26
C PRO A 161 -4.24 -9.77 17.81
N LYS A 162 -4.13 -10.20 19.07
CA LYS A 162 -2.85 -10.36 19.78
C LYS A 162 -1.84 -11.25 19.05
N ALA A 163 -2.31 -12.21 18.23
CA ALA A 163 -1.44 -13.08 17.46
C ALA A 163 -0.55 -12.28 16.49
N TYR A 164 -1.13 -11.33 15.73
CA TYR A 164 -0.38 -10.48 14.79
C TYR A 164 0.55 -9.52 15.52
N LYS A 165 0.12 -8.95 16.66
CA LYS A 165 0.99 -8.11 17.51
C LYS A 165 2.26 -8.87 17.94
N ARG A 166 2.11 -10.14 18.35
CA ARG A 166 3.26 -11.00 18.71
C ARG A 166 4.17 -11.31 17.52
N ILE A 167 3.62 -11.46 16.32
CA ILE A 167 4.42 -11.67 15.10
C ILE A 167 5.26 -10.44 14.81
N ALA A 168 4.67 -9.24 14.85
CA ALA A 168 5.39 -8.00 14.63
C ALA A 168 6.53 -7.79 15.64
N VAL A 169 6.27 -8.04 16.94
CA VAL A 169 7.29 -7.98 17.99
C VAL A 169 8.43 -8.97 17.73
N LYS A 170 8.11 -10.22 17.35
CA LYS A 170 9.13 -11.23 17.02
C LYS A 170 9.95 -10.82 15.79
N ALA A 171 9.32 -10.22 14.78
CA ALA A 171 10.00 -9.74 13.59
C ALA A 171 10.99 -8.61 13.94
N ALA A 172 10.58 -7.60 14.71
CA ALA A 172 11.47 -6.54 15.19
C ALA A 172 12.64 -7.09 16.02
N ALA A 173 12.35 -8.01 16.93
CA ALA A 173 13.38 -8.65 17.76
C ALA A 173 14.38 -9.48 16.94
N SER A 174 13.96 -10.10 15.83
CA SER A 174 14.85 -10.92 14.98
C SER A 174 15.95 -10.11 14.29
N VAL A 175 15.73 -8.82 14.09
CA VAL A 175 16.73 -7.88 13.54
C VAL A 175 17.40 -7.01 14.63
N GLY A 176 17.11 -7.28 15.91
CA GLY A 176 17.68 -6.56 17.04
C GLY A 176 17.18 -5.12 17.19
N ALA A 177 16.04 -4.77 16.59
CA ALA A 177 15.52 -3.41 16.62
C ALA A 177 14.68 -3.16 17.90
N LEU A 178 15.06 -2.13 18.66
CA LEU A 178 14.29 -1.68 19.83
C LEU A 178 13.08 -0.81 19.43
N ILE A 179 13.19 -0.07 18.33
CA ILE A 179 12.10 0.71 17.73
C ILE A 179 12.05 0.34 16.26
N CYS A 180 10.89 -0.13 15.80
CA CYS A 180 10.75 -0.64 14.44
C CYS A 180 9.32 -0.43 13.91
N GLY A 181 9.21 -0.03 12.65
CA GLY A 181 7.98 -0.14 11.89
C GLY A 181 7.95 -1.48 11.15
N VAL A 182 6.97 -2.33 11.42
CA VAL A 182 6.82 -3.62 10.75
C VAL A 182 5.62 -3.55 9.81
N ASP A 183 5.86 -3.71 8.52
CA ASP A 183 4.81 -3.75 7.50
C ASP A 183 4.35 -5.19 7.25
N MET A 184 3.06 -5.41 7.43
CA MET A 184 2.44 -6.72 7.31
C MET A 184 1.19 -6.62 6.44
N ILE A 185 1.08 -7.46 5.41
CA ILE A 185 -0.16 -7.66 4.67
C ILE A 185 -0.92 -8.80 5.34
N ILE A 186 -2.19 -8.56 5.70
CA ILE A 186 -3.06 -9.54 6.34
C ILE A 186 -4.31 -9.72 5.48
N ARG A 187 -4.60 -10.97 5.08
CA ARG A 187 -5.76 -11.30 4.24
C ARG A 187 -7.07 -11.07 4.96
N ASN A 188 -7.17 -11.54 6.21
CA ASN A 188 -8.37 -11.39 7.03
C ASN A 188 -7.99 -11.30 8.52
N ILE A 189 -8.12 -10.12 9.11
CA ILE A 189 -7.79 -9.90 10.52
C ILE A 189 -8.74 -10.63 11.48
N LYS A 190 -9.94 -11.01 11.02
CA LYS A 190 -10.90 -11.78 11.84
C LYS A 190 -10.46 -13.23 12.04
N ASN A 191 -9.51 -13.71 11.23
CA ASN A 191 -8.91 -15.02 11.45
C ASN A 191 -7.90 -14.93 12.62
N PRO A 192 -8.17 -15.56 13.76
CA PRO A 192 -7.26 -15.53 14.91
C PRO A 192 -6.00 -16.38 14.70
N TYR A 193 -5.99 -17.23 13.67
CA TYR A 193 -4.87 -18.10 13.31
C TYR A 193 -4.10 -17.50 12.14
N PRO A 194 -2.87 -17.00 12.37
CA PRO A 194 -2.14 -16.29 11.34
C PRO A 194 -1.52 -17.17 10.24
N GLU A 195 -1.52 -18.50 10.41
CA GLU A 195 -0.94 -19.41 9.41
C GLU A 195 -1.54 -19.17 8.01
N ASN A 196 -0.66 -18.91 7.03
CA ASN A 196 -1.00 -18.59 5.64
C ASN A 196 -1.94 -17.38 5.45
N ASN A 197 -2.09 -16.53 6.48
CA ASN A 197 -3.00 -15.39 6.47
C ASN A 197 -2.27 -14.04 6.48
N TYR A 198 -0.95 -14.03 6.54
CA TYR A 198 -0.15 -12.80 6.53
C TYR A 198 1.16 -12.98 5.75
N ALA A 199 1.73 -11.85 5.35
CA ALA A 199 3.09 -11.74 4.85
C ALA A 199 3.77 -10.53 5.49
N LEU A 200 5.02 -10.69 5.95
CA LEU A 200 5.90 -9.58 6.34
C LEU A 200 6.50 -8.99 5.07
N ILE A 201 6.40 -7.68 4.92
CA ILE A 201 6.83 -6.98 3.70
C ILE A 201 8.12 -6.19 3.95
N GLU A 202 8.19 -5.50 5.10
CA GLU A 202 9.29 -4.61 5.42
C GLU A 202 9.44 -4.47 6.95
N LEU A 203 10.67 -4.17 7.39
CA LEU A 203 11.06 -3.90 8.77
C LEU A 203 11.86 -2.60 8.85
#